data_8430e4f17dee91464b2c97c198fb8d1b
#
_entry.id   8430e4f17dee91464b2c97c198fb8d1b
#
_cell.length_a   1.000
_cell.length_b   1.000
_cell.length_c   1.000
_cell.angle_alpha   90.00
_cell.angle_beta   90.00
_cell.angle_gamma   90.00
#
_symmetry.space_group_name_H-M   'P 1'
#
loop_
_entity.id
_entity.type
_entity.pdbx_description
1 polymer ?
#
loop_
_entity_poly.entity_id
_entity_poly.type
_entity_poly.pdbx_seq_one_letter_code
_entity_poly.pdbx_strand_id
1 'polypeptide(L)'
;FREGVICEDIPLILKLEAVAANIQTIGDGEYYYRANPQSTTSTIKNRKLEMRQLPFGELRDAITFCTDKEHPMDPLKLEFFICRIMTSLLFDTGRGCRKEVKDGMCREVQEIMENCFPKCYKNPYIKVGYFHQLPAVQKIGPWICVCALRVHGLKLLAKLIG
;
A
#
# COMPACT_ATOMS: atom_id res chain seq x y z
N PHE A 1 1.19 -6.84 16.17
CA PHE A 1 -0.04 -6.84 15.32
C PHE A 1 -1.19 -6.23 16.10
N ARG A 2 -1.92 -5.31 15.46
CA ARG A 2 -3.15 -4.77 16.04
C ARG A 2 -4.31 -5.71 15.69
N GLU A 3 -5.03 -6.15 16.69
CA GLU A 3 -6.16 -7.05 16.52
C GLU A 3 -7.29 -6.38 15.71
N GLY A 4 -7.85 -7.13 14.76
CA GLY A 4 -8.97 -6.68 13.92
C GLY A 4 -8.60 -5.76 12.75
N VAL A 5 -7.32 -5.50 12.51
CA VAL A 5 -6.81 -4.79 11.33
C VAL A 5 -6.45 -5.80 10.24
N ILE A 6 -6.77 -5.48 8.99
CA ILE A 6 -6.40 -6.29 7.82
C ILE A 6 -5.06 -5.82 7.26
N CYS A 7 -4.33 -6.70 6.55
CA CYS A 7 -3.00 -6.41 5.97
C CYS A 7 -2.00 -5.91 7.03
N GLU A 8 -2.08 -6.45 8.24
CA GLU A 8 -1.26 -6.13 9.40
C GLU A 8 0.22 -6.55 9.23
N ASP A 9 0.48 -7.45 8.29
CA ASP A 9 1.81 -7.91 7.92
C ASP A 9 2.63 -6.85 7.18
N ILE A 10 2.00 -6.00 6.38
CA ILE A 10 2.66 -5.00 5.56
C ILE A 10 3.47 -3.99 6.39
N PRO A 11 2.90 -3.31 7.42
CA PRO A 11 3.66 -2.41 8.26
C PRO A 11 4.78 -3.09 9.04
N LEU A 12 4.58 -4.35 9.42
CA LEU A 12 5.63 -5.15 10.09
C LEU A 12 6.79 -5.42 9.14
N ILE A 13 6.52 -5.87 7.91
CA ILE A 13 7.55 -6.15 6.91
C ILE A 13 8.39 -4.90 6.63
N LEU A 14 7.77 -3.73 6.48
CA LEU A 14 8.50 -2.48 6.30
C LEU A 14 9.47 -2.19 7.45
N LYS A 15 9.03 -2.38 8.70
CA LYS A 15 9.91 -2.19 9.87
C LYS A 15 11.04 -3.22 9.91
N LEU A 16 10.76 -4.48 9.55
CA LEU A 16 11.78 -5.52 9.49
C LEU A 16 12.83 -5.23 8.40
N GLU A 17 12.40 -4.75 7.22
CA GLU A 17 13.32 -4.34 6.16
C GLU A 17 14.23 -3.17 6.59
N ALA A 18 13.70 -2.24 7.40
CA ALA A 18 14.48 -1.11 7.90
C ALA A 18 15.59 -1.52 8.88
N VAL A 19 15.40 -2.59 9.66
CA VAL A 19 16.38 -3.06 10.66
C VAL A 19 17.24 -4.23 10.17
N ALA A 20 16.89 -4.86 9.07
CA ALA A 20 17.62 -6.01 8.54
C ALA A 20 19.00 -5.61 8.02
N ALA A 21 20.06 -6.13 8.60
CA ALA A 21 21.42 -5.93 8.10
C ALA A 21 21.64 -6.59 6.73
N ASN A 22 20.99 -7.72 6.48
CA ASN A 22 21.05 -8.46 5.23
C ASN A 22 19.68 -9.08 4.91
N ILE A 23 19.28 -9.00 3.64
CA ILE A 23 18.09 -9.67 3.12
C ILE A 23 18.55 -10.62 2.03
N GLN A 24 18.21 -11.90 2.15
CA GLN A 24 18.55 -12.93 1.18
C GLN A 24 17.29 -13.58 0.62
N THR A 25 17.24 -13.75 -0.70
CA THR A 25 16.19 -14.51 -1.36
C THR A 25 16.62 -15.98 -1.49
N ILE A 26 15.69 -16.91 -1.22
CA ILE A 26 15.89 -18.34 -1.41
C ILE A 26 15.20 -18.74 -2.71
N GLY A 27 16.00 -19.20 -3.70
CA GLY A 27 15.48 -19.57 -5.03
C GLY A 27 14.66 -20.85 -5.05
N ASP A 28 14.97 -21.79 -4.18
CA ASP A 28 14.39 -23.14 -4.16
C ASP A 28 13.36 -23.36 -3.04
N GLY A 29 12.88 -22.25 -2.43
CA GLY A 29 11.86 -22.31 -1.40
C GLY A 29 10.47 -22.47 -2.00
N GLU A 30 9.72 -23.47 -1.53
CA GLU A 30 8.30 -23.62 -1.84
C GLU A 30 7.45 -23.11 -0.67
N TYR A 31 6.49 -22.23 -0.98
CA TYR A 31 5.48 -21.79 -0.04
C TYR A 31 4.11 -22.31 -0.45
N TYR A 32 3.56 -23.23 0.33
CA TYR A 32 2.25 -23.79 0.08
C TYR A 32 1.15 -22.90 0.65
N TYR A 33 0.52 -22.11 -0.21
CA TYR A 33 -0.62 -21.30 0.19
C TYR A 33 -1.88 -22.16 0.21
N ARG A 34 -2.39 -22.48 1.39
CA ARG A 34 -3.65 -23.19 1.52
C ARG A 34 -4.82 -22.25 1.19
N ALA A 35 -5.54 -22.54 0.11
CA ALA A 35 -6.78 -21.85 -0.20
C ALA A 35 -7.81 -22.06 0.92
N ASN A 36 -8.17 -20.98 1.62
CA ASN A 36 -9.20 -21.00 2.65
C ASN A 36 -10.33 -20.04 2.26
N PRO A 37 -11.52 -20.57 1.90
CA PRO A 37 -12.66 -19.73 1.54
C PRO A 37 -13.11 -18.78 2.66
N GLN A 38 -12.78 -19.10 3.91
CA GLN A 38 -13.10 -18.29 5.10
C GLN A 38 -11.97 -17.32 5.49
N SER A 39 -10.85 -17.29 4.74
CA SER A 39 -9.76 -16.37 5.01
C SER A 39 -10.23 -14.91 4.90
N THR A 40 -9.56 -14.02 5.60
CA THR A 40 -9.82 -12.57 5.53
C THR A 40 -9.79 -12.09 4.08
N THR A 41 -8.78 -12.51 3.32
CA THR A 41 -8.60 -12.14 1.91
C THR A 41 -9.74 -12.64 1.02
N SER A 42 -10.19 -13.88 1.23
CA SER A 42 -11.30 -14.47 0.44
C SER A 42 -12.65 -13.83 0.75
N THR A 43 -12.85 -13.38 2.00
CA THR A 43 -14.12 -12.82 2.47
C THR A 43 -14.17 -11.29 2.43
N ILE A 44 -13.06 -10.62 2.11
CA ILE A 44 -12.95 -9.15 2.15
C ILE A 44 -13.99 -8.47 1.25
N LYS A 45 -14.27 -9.04 0.07
CA LYS A 45 -15.26 -8.53 -0.88
C LYS A 45 -16.70 -8.61 -0.36
N ASN A 46 -16.97 -9.51 0.58
CA ASN A 46 -18.30 -9.73 1.16
C ASN A 46 -18.44 -9.10 2.55
N ARG A 47 -17.37 -8.54 3.10
CA ARG A 47 -17.39 -7.90 4.41
C ARG A 47 -17.75 -6.42 4.28
N LYS A 48 -18.57 -5.95 5.21
CA LYS A 48 -18.79 -4.51 5.41
C LYS A 48 -17.60 -3.94 6.19
N LEU A 49 -16.46 -3.75 5.50
CA LEU A 49 -15.26 -3.17 6.10
C LEU A 49 -15.56 -1.79 6.69
N GLU A 50 -14.93 -1.51 7.81
CA GLU A 50 -14.93 -0.21 8.49
C GLU A 50 -13.52 0.41 8.43
N MET A 51 -13.44 1.73 8.45
CA MET A 51 -12.15 2.46 8.39
C MET A 51 -11.17 2.01 9.48
N ARG A 52 -11.65 1.68 10.68
CA ARG A 52 -10.81 1.21 11.81
C ARG A 52 -10.10 -0.12 11.56
N GLN A 53 -10.56 -0.90 10.58
CA GLN A 53 -9.98 -2.20 10.21
C GLN A 53 -8.88 -2.06 9.14
N LEU A 54 -8.69 -0.86 8.58
CA LEU A 54 -7.68 -0.57 7.59
C LEU A 54 -6.36 -0.14 8.26
N PRO A 55 -5.20 -0.50 7.71
CA PRO A 55 -3.90 -0.37 8.37
C PRO A 55 -3.29 1.04 8.29
N PHE A 56 -4.10 2.10 8.18
CA PHE A 56 -3.56 3.45 7.99
C PHE A 56 -2.76 3.98 9.18
N GLY A 57 -3.20 3.66 10.41
CA GLY A 57 -2.46 4.02 11.62
C GLY A 57 -1.12 3.31 11.69
N GLU A 58 -1.12 2.00 11.45
CA GLU A 58 0.07 1.16 11.45
C GLU A 58 1.05 1.54 10.33
N LEU A 59 0.53 1.98 9.17
CA LEU A 59 1.37 2.50 8.08
C LEU A 59 2.03 3.83 8.44
N ARG A 60 1.33 4.75 9.10
CA ARG A 60 1.94 5.99 9.61
C ARG A 60 3.07 5.70 10.60
N ASP A 61 2.84 4.77 11.53
CA ASP A 61 3.86 4.33 12.48
C ASP A 61 5.07 3.70 11.78
N ALA A 62 4.82 2.87 10.75
CA ALA A 62 5.89 2.25 9.98
C ALA A 62 6.69 3.29 9.16
N ILE A 63 6.01 4.27 8.54
CA ILE A 63 6.69 5.37 7.83
C ILE A 63 7.58 6.15 8.79
N THR A 64 7.05 6.52 9.97
CA THR A 64 7.81 7.23 10.99
C THR A 64 9.05 6.43 11.39
N PHE A 65 8.89 5.13 11.67
CA PHE A 65 9.98 4.24 12.02
C PHE A 65 11.04 4.14 10.92
N CYS A 66 10.63 3.96 9.65
CA CYS A 66 11.54 3.83 8.51
C CYS A 66 12.21 5.14 8.09
N THR A 67 11.76 6.29 8.59
CA THR A 67 12.37 7.61 8.37
C THR A 67 13.20 8.08 9.56
N ASP A 68 13.22 7.33 10.66
CA ASP A 68 14.06 7.63 11.83
C ASP A 68 15.55 7.54 11.49
N LYS A 69 16.36 8.33 12.19
CA LYS A 69 17.82 8.39 11.99
C LYS A 69 18.53 7.07 12.34
N GLU A 70 17.95 6.30 13.25
CA GLU A 70 18.53 5.02 13.69
C GLU A 70 18.32 3.90 12.67
N HIS A 71 17.21 3.97 11.89
CA HIS A 71 16.80 2.92 10.93
C HIS A 71 16.36 3.51 9.59
N PRO A 72 17.21 4.28 8.90
CA PRO A 72 16.81 4.98 7.69
C PRO A 72 16.70 4.00 6.52
N MET A 73 15.49 3.81 6.00
CA MET A 73 15.31 3.22 4.66
C MET A 73 15.71 4.22 3.58
N ASP A 74 16.09 3.71 2.40
CA ASP A 74 16.21 4.54 1.20
C ASP A 74 14.87 5.26 0.95
N PRO A 75 14.85 6.61 0.98
CA PRO A 75 13.59 7.37 0.89
C PRO A 75 12.82 7.11 -0.41
N LEU A 76 13.52 6.89 -1.53
CA LEU A 76 12.86 6.63 -2.81
C LEU A 76 12.21 5.25 -2.85
N LYS A 77 12.84 4.26 -2.21
CA LYS A 77 12.28 2.91 -2.09
C LYS A 77 11.08 2.91 -1.16
N LEU A 78 11.20 3.55 0.02
CA LEU A 78 10.09 3.67 0.96
C LEU A 78 8.87 4.35 0.29
N GLU A 79 9.08 5.49 -0.37
CA GLU A 79 8.03 6.21 -1.10
C GLU A 79 7.36 5.31 -2.17
N PHE A 80 8.16 4.56 -2.93
CA PHE A 80 7.63 3.63 -3.93
C PHE A 80 6.79 2.51 -3.30
N PHE A 81 7.27 1.88 -2.21
CA PHE A 81 6.53 0.83 -1.52
C PHE A 81 5.22 1.36 -0.93
N ILE A 82 5.26 2.50 -0.26
CA ILE A 82 4.04 3.12 0.28
C ILE A 82 3.05 3.46 -0.84
N CYS A 83 3.51 4.01 -1.95
CA CYS A 83 2.64 4.29 -3.10
C CYS A 83 1.96 3.02 -3.64
N ARG A 84 2.67 1.89 -3.72
CA ARG A 84 2.10 0.60 -4.13
C ARG A 84 1.07 0.10 -3.13
N ILE A 85 1.37 0.17 -1.83
CA ILE A 85 0.46 -0.24 -0.76
C ILE A 85 -0.83 0.59 -0.83
N MET A 86 -0.72 1.92 -0.95
CA MET A 86 -1.87 2.81 -1.07
C MET A 86 -2.72 2.49 -2.31
N THR A 87 -2.07 2.18 -3.43
CA THR A 87 -2.75 1.76 -4.66
C THR A 87 -3.53 0.45 -4.45
N SER A 88 -2.91 -0.56 -3.84
CA SER A 88 -3.56 -1.84 -3.55
C SER A 88 -4.72 -1.68 -2.55
N LEU A 89 -4.54 -0.89 -1.50
CA LEU A 89 -5.62 -0.61 -0.55
C LEU A 89 -6.82 0.04 -1.25
N LEU A 90 -6.60 1.04 -2.10
CA LEU A 90 -7.69 1.72 -2.81
C LEU A 90 -8.41 0.81 -3.81
N PHE A 91 -7.67 0.04 -4.61
CA PHE A 91 -8.24 -0.64 -5.78
C PHE A 91 -8.52 -2.13 -5.55
N ASP A 92 -7.80 -2.79 -4.68
CA ASP A 92 -8.03 -4.20 -4.35
C ASP A 92 -8.93 -4.33 -3.11
N THR A 93 -8.51 -3.71 -2.00
CA THR A 93 -9.26 -3.75 -0.72
C THR A 93 -10.51 -2.88 -0.77
N GLY A 94 -10.43 -1.71 -1.39
CA GLY A 94 -11.54 -0.77 -1.51
C GLY A 94 -12.64 -1.21 -2.47
N ARG A 95 -12.35 -2.17 -3.37
CA ARG A 95 -13.36 -2.70 -4.29
C ARG A 95 -14.50 -3.35 -3.52
N GLY A 96 -15.74 -2.91 -3.77
CA GLY A 96 -16.92 -3.41 -3.08
C GLY A 96 -17.19 -2.79 -1.70
N CYS A 97 -16.30 -1.94 -1.18
CA CYS A 97 -16.56 -1.19 0.04
C CYS A 97 -17.68 -0.16 -0.14
N ARG A 98 -18.36 0.18 0.97
CA ARG A 98 -19.33 1.28 0.99
C ARG A 98 -18.65 2.60 0.62
N LYS A 99 -19.43 3.52 0.04
CA LYS A 99 -18.94 4.83 -0.41
C LYS A 99 -18.21 5.60 0.68
N GLU A 100 -18.75 5.61 1.90
CA GLU A 100 -18.18 6.33 3.05
C GLU A 100 -16.78 5.81 3.40
N VAL A 101 -16.57 4.49 3.30
CA VAL A 101 -15.27 3.86 3.54
C VAL A 101 -14.30 4.21 2.41
N LYS A 102 -14.73 4.12 1.14
CA LYS A 102 -13.90 4.53 0.00
C LYS A 102 -13.49 6.01 0.09
N ASP A 103 -14.42 6.89 0.43
CA ASP A 103 -14.14 8.32 0.62
C ASP A 103 -13.16 8.55 1.77
N GLY A 104 -13.27 7.74 2.84
CA GLY A 104 -12.32 7.72 3.95
C GLY A 104 -10.92 7.28 3.50
N MET A 105 -10.84 6.16 2.79
CA MET A 105 -9.56 5.66 2.23
C MET A 105 -8.89 6.69 1.33
N CYS A 106 -9.64 7.36 0.44
CA CYS A 106 -9.09 8.40 -0.41
C CYS A 106 -8.51 9.58 0.40
N ARG A 107 -9.17 9.97 1.51
CA ARG A 107 -8.64 11.02 2.39
C ARG A 107 -7.36 10.59 3.08
N GLU A 108 -7.32 9.39 3.67
CA GLU A 108 -6.12 8.86 4.33
C GLU A 108 -4.93 8.75 3.39
N VAL A 109 -5.17 8.20 2.19
CA VAL A 109 -4.14 8.08 1.15
C VAL A 109 -3.62 9.46 0.75
N GLN A 110 -4.51 10.41 0.49
CA GLN A 110 -4.13 11.77 0.12
C GLN A 110 -3.30 12.41 1.23
N GLU A 111 -3.76 12.33 2.48
CA GLU A 111 -3.08 12.93 3.63
C GLU A 111 -1.68 12.32 3.86
N ILE A 112 -1.54 11.00 3.83
CA ILE A 112 -0.24 10.34 3.98
C ILE A 112 0.71 10.74 2.85
N MET A 113 0.24 10.70 1.60
CA MET A 113 1.09 10.99 0.46
C MET A 113 1.50 12.46 0.39
N GLU A 114 0.60 13.41 0.70
CA GLU A 114 0.91 14.83 0.72
C GLU A 114 1.86 15.21 1.86
N ASN A 115 1.67 14.65 3.05
CA ASN A 115 2.48 14.99 4.22
C ASN A 115 3.85 14.29 4.21
N CYS A 116 3.91 13.02 3.83
CA CYS A 116 5.14 12.24 3.92
C CYS A 116 5.93 12.23 2.60
N PHE A 117 5.22 12.28 1.45
CA PHE A 117 5.81 12.07 0.12
C PHE A 117 5.32 13.09 -0.93
N PRO A 118 5.43 14.40 -0.68
CA PRO A 118 4.84 15.44 -1.54
C PRO A 118 5.43 15.50 -2.95
N LYS A 119 6.57 14.85 -3.18
CA LYS A 119 7.25 14.82 -4.47
C LYS A 119 7.24 13.43 -5.13
N CYS A 120 6.34 12.53 -4.72
CA CYS A 120 6.28 11.15 -5.21
C CYS A 120 6.18 11.04 -6.74
N TYR A 121 5.61 12.05 -7.42
CA TYR A 121 5.57 12.12 -8.88
C TYR A 121 6.95 12.21 -9.56
N LYS A 122 8.01 12.55 -8.81
CA LYS A 122 9.40 12.59 -9.29
C LYS A 122 10.15 11.28 -9.07
N ASN A 123 9.59 10.35 -8.30
CA ASN A 123 10.23 9.10 -7.96
C ASN A 123 10.47 8.26 -9.22
N PRO A 124 11.73 7.88 -9.51
CA PRO A 124 12.06 7.10 -10.70
C PRO A 124 11.43 5.70 -10.69
N TYR A 125 11.22 5.11 -9.51
CA TYR A 125 10.64 3.77 -9.36
C TYR A 125 9.14 3.73 -9.68
N ILE A 126 8.44 4.85 -9.59
CA ILE A 126 7.01 4.96 -9.91
C ILE A 126 6.78 5.10 -11.43
N LYS A 127 7.80 5.48 -12.18
CA LYS A 127 7.69 5.63 -13.64
C LYS A 127 7.41 4.29 -14.32
N VAL A 128 6.44 4.31 -15.24
CA VAL A 128 6.14 3.14 -16.09
C VAL A 128 7.40 2.72 -16.84
N GLY A 129 7.88 1.51 -16.61
CA GLY A 129 9.04 0.95 -17.30
C GLY A 129 10.28 0.70 -16.44
N TYR A 130 10.34 1.19 -15.21
CA TYR A 130 11.49 0.92 -14.34
C TYR A 130 11.61 -0.58 -13.98
N PHE A 131 10.50 -1.22 -13.60
CA PHE A 131 10.47 -2.65 -13.28
C PHE A 131 9.93 -3.47 -14.45
N HIS A 132 10.78 -3.86 -15.37
CA HIS A 132 10.37 -4.65 -16.56
C HIS A 132 9.73 -5.99 -16.21
N GLN A 133 10.09 -6.60 -15.09
CA GLN A 133 9.61 -7.92 -14.66
C GLN A 133 8.24 -7.88 -13.97
N LEU A 134 7.75 -6.72 -13.56
CA LEU A 134 6.45 -6.63 -12.88
C LEU A 134 5.29 -6.70 -13.89
N PRO A 135 4.15 -7.31 -13.53
CA PRO A 135 2.92 -7.25 -14.31
C PRO A 135 2.49 -5.81 -14.61
N ALA A 136 1.87 -5.59 -15.77
CA ALA A 136 1.48 -4.24 -16.23
C ALA A 136 0.63 -3.48 -15.20
N VAL A 137 -0.31 -4.14 -14.55
CA VAL A 137 -1.16 -3.54 -13.51
C VAL A 137 -0.34 -3.01 -12.34
N GLN A 138 0.71 -3.75 -11.92
CA GLN A 138 1.58 -3.34 -10.80
C GLN A 138 2.52 -2.19 -11.15
N LYS A 139 2.76 -1.95 -12.44
CA LYS A 139 3.54 -0.79 -12.93
C LYS A 139 2.67 0.44 -13.11
N ILE A 140 1.52 0.25 -13.76
CA ILE A 140 0.63 1.35 -14.18
C ILE A 140 -0.19 1.87 -13.00
N GLY A 141 -0.63 0.99 -12.09
CA GLY A 141 -1.47 1.35 -10.95
C GLY A 141 -0.88 2.47 -10.08
N PRO A 142 0.35 2.34 -9.55
CA PRO A 142 0.99 3.39 -8.77
C PRO A 142 1.16 4.71 -9.53
N TRP A 143 1.51 4.64 -10.81
CA TRP A 143 1.64 5.82 -11.66
C TRP A 143 0.31 6.55 -11.84
N ILE A 144 -0.79 5.84 -12.14
CA ILE A 144 -2.14 6.41 -12.22
C ILE A 144 -2.55 7.03 -10.89
N CYS A 145 -2.28 6.33 -9.78
CA CYS A 145 -2.60 6.82 -8.44
C CYS A 145 -1.88 8.14 -8.15
N VAL A 146 -0.59 8.24 -8.47
CA VAL A 146 0.21 9.47 -8.28
C VAL A 146 -0.28 10.61 -9.19
N CYS A 147 -0.67 10.30 -10.43
CA CYS A 147 -1.27 11.29 -11.32
C CYS A 147 -2.59 11.83 -10.75
N ALA A 148 -3.44 10.93 -10.23
CA ALA A 148 -4.71 11.31 -9.61
C ALA A 148 -4.51 12.13 -8.31
N LEU A 149 -3.52 11.76 -7.49
CA LEU A 149 -3.13 12.55 -6.31
C LEU A 149 -2.79 13.99 -6.69
N ARG A 150 -1.95 14.16 -7.71
CA ARG A 150 -1.49 15.47 -8.16
C ARG A 150 -2.60 16.43 -8.58
N VAL A 151 -3.71 15.89 -9.10
CA VAL A 151 -4.88 16.68 -9.54
C VAL A 151 -6.06 16.59 -8.57
N HIS A 152 -5.84 16.12 -7.34
CA HIS A 152 -6.87 15.86 -6.33
C HIS A 152 -8.03 14.98 -6.84
N GLY A 153 -7.74 14.11 -7.82
CA GLY A 153 -8.71 13.28 -8.53
C GLY A 153 -8.89 11.85 -7.96
N LEU A 154 -8.33 11.51 -6.81
CA LEU A 154 -8.40 10.15 -6.25
C LEU A 154 -9.83 9.64 -6.07
N LYS A 155 -10.76 10.48 -5.61
CA LYS A 155 -12.16 10.09 -5.44
C LYS A 155 -12.83 9.77 -6.78
N LEU A 156 -12.49 10.52 -7.85
CA LEU A 156 -12.98 10.24 -9.19
C LEU A 156 -12.42 8.93 -9.71
N LEU A 157 -11.11 8.71 -9.54
CA LEU A 157 -10.45 7.47 -9.93
C LEU A 157 -11.04 6.26 -9.18
N ALA A 158 -11.26 6.36 -7.88
CA ALA A 158 -11.86 5.31 -7.06
C ALA A 158 -13.31 4.96 -7.49
N LYS A 159 -14.07 5.93 -8.01
CA LYS A 159 -15.40 5.68 -8.60
C LYS A 159 -15.34 4.93 -9.93
N LEU A 160 -14.32 5.19 -10.75
CA LEU A 160 -14.19 4.58 -12.08
C LEU A 160 -13.74 3.11 -12.02
N ILE A 161 -13.04 2.73 -10.96
CA ILE A 161 -12.43 1.40 -10.82
C ILE A 161 -13.26 0.47 -9.93
N GLY A 162 -14.14 0.97 -9.10
CA GLY A 162 -14.89 0.19 -8.13
C GLY A 162 -16.33 0.35 -8.04
#